data_069b7d2ddd0d36d4123c313d6f353aec
#
_entry.id   069b7d2ddd0d36d4123c313d6f353aec
#
_cell.length_a   1.000
_cell.length_b   1.000
_cell.length_c   1.000
_cell.angle_alpha   90.00
_cell.angle_beta   90.00
_cell.angle_gamma   90.00
#
_symmetry.space_group_name_H-M   'P 1'
#
loop_
_entity.id
_entity.type
_entity.pdbx_description
1 polymer ?
#
loop_
_entity_poly.entity_id
_entity_poly.type
_entity_poly.pdbx_seq_one_letter_code
_entity_poly.pdbx_strand_id
1 'polypeptide(L)'
;MDGENYTEIYPATFKTYYEKIDHAEIPFPQDFRAVAGNATAKSQADIDEKITAITWWCDGNGPEDRNSRPRATFPRQTCSAHMQVILRFPDCVNPEKITDYTYAAAHPGGRCPSGMKRMPSLRFSVRYDTRRAIPQGWKGTPPFKLACGEVPIALPKPLS
;
A
#
# COMPACT_ATOMS: atom_id res chain seq x y z
N MET A 1 23.78 -0.63 15.24
CA MET A 1 23.18 0.34 14.27
C MET A 1 24.10 0.34 13.08
N ASP A 2 23.72 -0.43 12.06
CA ASP A 2 24.53 -0.54 10.86
C ASP A 2 24.40 0.75 10.08
N GLY A 3 25.54 1.45 9.85
CA GLY A 3 25.60 2.78 9.25
C GLY A 3 25.31 2.80 7.75
N GLU A 4 24.20 2.18 7.31
CA GLU A 4 23.74 2.30 5.94
C GLU A 4 23.15 3.71 5.73
N ASN A 5 23.81 4.50 4.94
CA ASN A 5 23.34 5.81 4.53
C ASN A 5 22.25 5.64 3.47
N TYR A 6 21.00 5.99 3.81
CA TYR A 6 19.88 6.00 2.88
C TYR A 6 19.59 7.42 2.38
N THR A 7 19.13 7.51 1.13
CA THR A 7 18.57 8.75 0.57
C THR A 7 17.05 8.62 0.55
N GLU A 8 16.35 9.60 1.09
CA GLU A 8 14.90 9.64 1.06
C GLU A 8 14.37 9.88 -0.35
N ILE A 9 13.32 9.13 -0.73
CA ILE A 9 12.59 9.36 -1.97
C ILE A 9 11.19 9.86 -1.59
N TYR A 10 10.92 11.10 -2.00
CA TYR A 10 9.60 11.70 -1.79
C TYR A 10 8.60 11.26 -2.86
N PRO A 11 7.31 11.14 -2.51
CA PRO A 11 6.27 10.88 -3.48
C PRO A 11 6.22 11.94 -4.58
N ALA A 12 6.14 11.50 -5.83
CA ALA A 12 5.87 12.38 -6.96
C ALA A 12 4.39 12.82 -7.00
N THR A 13 3.49 11.90 -6.62
CA THR A 13 2.05 12.19 -6.49
C THR A 13 1.44 11.40 -5.35
N PHE A 14 0.42 12.00 -4.71
CA PHE A 14 -0.46 11.37 -3.74
C PHE A 14 -1.91 11.63 -4.13
N LYS A 15 -2.72 10.58 -4.26
CA LYS A 15 -4.14 10.69 -4.61
C LYS A 15 -5.00 9.86 -3.67
N THR A 16 -6.13 10.41 -3.31
CA THR A 16 -7.15 9.76 -2.49
C THR A 16 -8.35 9.39 -3.35
N TYR A 17 -8.88 8.19 -3.17
CA TYR A 17 -10.05 7.68 -3.86
C TYR A 17 -11.03 7.06 -2.88
N TYR A 18 -12.31 7.20 -3.18
CA TYR A 18 -13.40 6.45 -2.54
C TYR A 18 -13.87 5.38 -3.52
N GLU A 19 -13.73 4.12 -3.14
CA GLU A 19 -14.11 2.96 -3.95
C GLU A 19 -15.35 2.27 -3.35
N LYS A 20 -16.07 1.49 -4.17
CA LYS A 20 -17.20 0.65 -3.73
C LYS A 20 -18.34 1.43 -3.05
N ILE A 21 -18.58 2.64 -3.50
CA ILE A 21 -19.65 3.50 -2.97
C ILE A 21 -21.03 2.88 -3.25
N ASP A 22 -21.18 2.24 -4.41
CA ASP A 22 -22.39 1.51 -4.85
C ASP A 22 -22.70 0.26 -4.00
N HIS A 23 -21.73 -0.26 -3.28
CA HIS A 23 -21.87 -1.40 -2.38
C HIS A 23 -21.98 -1.01 -0.90
N ALA A 24 -21.86 0.26 -0.58
CA ALA A 24 -21.91 0.75 0.79
C ALA A 24 -23.34 0.73 1.33
N GLU A 25 -23.51 0.17 2.52
CA GLU A 25 -24.78 0.15 3.28
C GLU A 25 -24.92 1.39 4.16
N ILE A 26 -23.80 1.94 4.59
CA ILE A 26 -23.71 3.15 5.43
C ILE A 26 -22.58 4.05 4.94
N PRO A 27 -22.63 5.36 5.17
CA PRO A 27 -21.49 6.24 4.97
C PRO A 27 -20.39 5.94 5.98
N PHE A 28 -19.23 6.59 5.86
CA PHE A 28 -18.22 6.56 6.91
C PHE A 28 -18.84 7.08 8.22
N PRO A 29 -18.74 6.30 9.31
CA PRO A 29 -19.18 6.79 10.61
C PRO A 29 -18.42 8.08 11.02
N GLN A 30 -19.09 8.96 11.72
CA GLN A 30 -18.44 10.13 12.30
C GLN A 30 -17.32 9.68 13.25
N ASP A 31 -16.20 10.39 13.24
CA ASP A 31 -14.99 10.09 14.04
C ASP A 31 -14.35 8.73 13.77
N PHE A 32 -14.71 8.08 12.64
CA PHE A 32 -14.09 6.83 12.24
C PHE A 32 -12.59 6.99 12.00
N ARG A 33 -11.79 6.16 12.66
CA ARG A 33 -10.34 6.10 12.50
C ARG A 33 -9.93 4.67 12.22
N ALA A 34 -9.21 4.45 11.15
CA ALA A 34 -8.71 3.13 10.79
C ALA A 34 -7.23 3.18 10.42
N VAL A 35 -6.57 2.05 10.61
CA VAL A 35 -5.20 1.81 10.15
C VAL A 35 -5.26 0.87 8.97
N ALA A 36 -4.54 1.20 7.90
CA ALA A 36 -4.29 0.31 6.77
C ALA A 36 -2.89 -0.29 6.90
N GLY A 37 -2.80 -1.61 6.70
CA GLY A 37 -1.55 -2.35 6.84
C GLY A 37 -1.24 -2.74 8.29
N ASN A 38 0.02 -3.04 8.53
CA ASN A 38 0.53 -3.47 9.84
C ASN A 38 1.68 -2.56 10.28
N ALA A 39 1.42 -1.68 11.23
CA ALA A 39 2.41 -0.73 11.77
C ALA A 39 3.57 -1.42 12.52
N THR A 40 3.42 -2.69 12.90
CA THR A 40 4.46 -3.48 13.57
C THR A 40 5.24 -4.39 12.62
N ALA A 41 4.89 -4.40 11.32
CA ALA A 41 5.58 -5.19 10.32
C ALA A 41 7.06 -4.80 10.24
N LYS A 42 7.95 -5.76 10.36
CA LYS A 42 9.41 -5.60 10.26
C LYS A 42 9.93 -6.03 8.89
N SER A 43 9.12 -6.78 8.14
CA SER A 43 9.46 -7.30 6.83
C SER A 43 8.22 -7.36 5.93
N GLN A 44 8.45 -7.57 4.66
CA GLN A 44 7.36 -7.79 3.68
C GLN A 44 6.55 -9.08 3.97
N ALA A 45 7.17 -10.07 4.63
CA ALA A 45 6.49 -11.32 5.01
C ALA A 45 5.45 -11.12 6.12
N ASP A 46 5.55 -10.03 6.88
CA ASP A 46 4.61 -9.69 7.94
C ASP A 46 3.33 -9.03 7.40
N ILE A 47 3.27 -8.80 6.09
CA ILE A 47 2.10 -8.23 5.41
C ILE A 47 1.27 -9.39 4.85
N ASP A 48 0.02 -9.52 5.33
CA ASP A 48 -0.88 -10.54 4.81
C ASP A 48 -1.29 -10.21 3.35
N GLU A 49 -0.81 -11.02 2.41
CA GLU A 49 -1.15 -10.88 0.98
C GLU A 49 -2.63 -11.08 0.68
N LYS A 50 -3.36 -11.78 1.54
CA LYS A 50 -4.80 -12.03 1.38
C LYS A 50 -5.62 -10.79 1.69
N ILE A 51 -5.16 -9.98 2.63
CA ILE A 51 -5.70 -8.68 2.96
C ILE A 51 -4.88 -7.65 2.22
N THR A 52 -5.02 -7.50 0.93
CA THR A 52 -4.23 -6.62 0.06
C THR A 52 -4.35 -5.13 0.44
N ALA A 53 -4.07 -4.84 1.72
CA ALA A 53 -4.10 -3.49 2.27
C ALA A 53 -3.02 -2.62 1.62
N ILE A 54 -1.85 -3.21 1.36
CA ILE A 54 -0.72 -2.53 0.71
C ILE A 54 -0.27 -3.36 -0.49
N THR A 55 -0.30 -2.77 -1.67
CA THR A 55 0.18 -3.40 -2.90
C THR A 55 1.08 -2.47 -3.70
N TRP A 56 2.12 -3.05 -4.29
CA TRP A 56 3.13 -2.38 -5.11
C TRP A 56 3.05 -2.86 -6.55
N TRP A 57 3.33 -1.98 -7.49
CA TRP A 57 3.53 -2.33 -8.90
C TRP A 57 4.32 -1.26 -9.64
N CYS A 58 4.71 -1.57 -10.88
CA CYS A 58 5.21 -0.59 -11.82
C CYS A 58 4.05 -0.01 -12.65
N ASP A 59 3.89 1.31 -12.58
CA ASP A 59 2.98 2.04 -13.44
C ASP A 59 3.64 2.24 -14.83
N GLY A 60 2.87 2.08 -15.89
CA GLY A 60 3.35 2.25 -17.26
C GLY A 60 3.98 1.00 -17.92
N ASN A 61 4.23 -0.07 -17.18
CA ASN A 61 4.57 -1.35 -17.77
C ASN A 61 3.30 -2.00 -18.33
N GLY A 62 3.42 -2.72 -19.44
CA GLY A 62 2.29 -3.43 -20.04
C GLY A 62 1.74 -4.53 -19.11
N PRO A 63 0.50 -5.03 -19.38
CA PRO A 63 -0.14 -6.06 -18.54
C PRO A 63 0.62 -7.39 -18.52
N GLU A 64 1.46 -7.64 -19.51
CA GLU A 64 2.33 -8.82 -19.59
C GLU A 64 3.53 -8.75 -18.62
N ASP A 65 3.90 -7.56 -18.17
CA ASP A 65 5.00 -7.41 -17.22
C ASP A 65 4.53 -7.83 -15.81
N ARG A 66 5.27 -8.75 -15.21
CA ARG A 66 5.02 -9.21 -13.84
C ARG A 66 5.08 -8.07 -12.83
N ASN A 67 5.83 -7.01 -13.09
CA ASN A 67 5.92 -5.84 -12.22
C ASN A 67 4.75 -4.88 -12.36
N SER A 68 3.91 -5.03 -13.40
CA SER A 68 2.66 -4.27 -13.54
C SER A 68 1.52 -4.85 -12.70
N ARG A 69 1.70 -6.04 -12.11
CA ARG A 69 0.69 -6.67 -11.27
C ARG A 69 0.87 -6.26 -9.81
N PRO A 70 -0.22 -5.88 -9.11
CA PRO A 70 -0.15 -5.55 -7.68
C PRO A 70 0.38 -6.70 -6.84
N ARG A 71 1.33 -6.40 -5.94
CA ARG A 71 1.96 -7.37 -5.03
C ARG A 71 2.23 -6.71 -3.67
N ALA A 72 2.30 -7.50 -2.62
CA ALA A 72 2.73 -7.03 -1.30
C ALA A 72 4.21 -6.61 -1.27
N THR A 73 5.02 -7.05 -2.24
CA THR A 73 6.45 -6.78 -2.31
C THR A 73 6.80 -5.74 -3.38
N PHE A 74 7.92 -5.04 -3.20
CA PHE A 74 8.45 -4.13 -4.20
C PHE A 74 8.69 -4.84 -5.56
N PRO A 75 8.53 -4.12 -6.68
CA PRO A 75 8.95 -4.60 -7.99
C PRO A 75 10.41 -5.01 -8.01
N ARG A 76 10.71 -6.12 -8.69
CA ARG A 76 12.08 -6.68 -8.75
C ARG A 76 12.91 -6.16 -9.92
N GLN A 77 12.41 -5.16 -10.61
CA GLN A 77 13.13 -4.47 -11.70
C GLN A 77 12.63 -3.04 -11.83
N THR A 78 13.43 -2.21 -12.48
CA THR A 78 13.12 -0.80 -12.76
C THR A 78 11.74 -0.66 -13.40
N CYS A 79 10.97 0.26 -12.89
CA CYS A 79 9.69 0.63 -13.48
C CYS A 79 9.90 1.53 -14.71
N SER A 80 9.13 1.32 -15.77
CA SER A 80 9.22 2.14 -16.98
C SER A 80 8.77 3.58 -16.77
N ALA A 81 7.81 3.80 -15.86
CA ALA A 81 7.37 5.12 -15.43
C ALA A 81 7.57 5.30 -13.93
N HIS A 82 6.58 5.01 -13.12
CA HIS A 82 6.63 5.19 -11.67
C HIS A 82 6.49 3.85 -10.94
N MET A 83 7.12 3.75 -9.78
CA MET A 83 6.74 2.75 -8.80
C MET A 83 5.53 3.27 -8.03
N GLN A 84 4.45 2.50 -7.99
CA GLN A 84 3.20 2.87 -7.33
C GLN A 84 2.93 1.97 -6.14
N VAL A 85 2.51 2.57 -5.03
CA VAL A 85 1.90 1.85 -3.92
C VAL A 85 0.45 2.25 -3.77
N ILE A 86 -0.38 1.26 -3.47
CA ILE A 86 -1.78 1.46 -3.10
C ILE A 86 -1.98 0.93 -1.69
N LEU A 87 -2.61 1.76 -0.87
CA LEU A 87 -3.11 1.40 0.45
C LEU A 87 -4.62 1.40 0.39
N ARG A 88 -5.25 0.31 0.83
CA ARG A 88 -6.71 0.23 1.00
C ARG A 88 -7.04 0.16 2.47
N PHE A 89 -8.02 0.93 2.87
CA PHE A 89 -8.52 0.93 4.23
C PHE A 89 -9.68 -0.06 4.39
N PRO A 90 -9.98 -0.49 5.62
CA PRO A 90 -11.12 -1.35 5.92
C PRO A 90 -12.43 -0.81 5.35
N ASP A 91 -13.31 -1.71 4.93
CA ASP A 91 -14.60 -1.42 4.31
C ASP A 91 -15.79 -2.06 5.03
N CYS A 92 -15.56 -2.66 6.20
CA CYS A 92 -16.58 -3.15 7.14
C CYS A 92 -16.37 -2.55 8.51
N VAL A 93 -17.44 -2.10 9.16
CA VAL A 93 -17.40 -1.52 10.50
C VAL A 93 -18.61 -1.95 11.32
N ASN A 94 -18.40 -2.14 12.62
CA ASN A 94 -19.49 -2.29 13.57
C ASN A 94 -20.06 -0.90 13.92
N PRO A 95 -21.32 -0.57 13.57
CA PRO A 95 -21.88 0.75 13.82
C PRO A 95 -21.97 1.11 15.30
N GLU A 96 -22.10 0.12 16.17
CA GLU A 96 -22.20 0.30 17.63
C GLU A 96 -20.81 0.46 18.27
N LYS A 97 -19.75 0.05 17.57
CA LYS A 97 -18.37 0.10 18.03
C LYS A 97 -17.43 0.38 16.87
N ILE A 98 -17.29 1.65 16.49
CA ILE A 98 -16.55 2.06 15.28
C ILE A 98 -15.04 1.73 15.30
N THR A 99 -14.49 1.34 16.44
CA THR A 99 -13.12 0.80 16.56
C THR A 99 -13.00 -0.66 16.13
N ASP A 100 -14.14 -1.33 15.95
CA ASP A 100 -14.22 -2.70 15.44
C ASP A 100 -14.50 -2.65 13.94
N TYR A 101 -13.46 -2.90 13.15
CA TYR A 101 -13.48 -2.81 11.69
C TYR A 101 -12.61 -3.88 11.05
N THR A 102 -12.93 -4.23 9.82
CA THR A 102 -12.20 -5.25 9.05
C THR A 102 -12.35 -5.03 7.53
N TYR A 103 -11.67 -5.85 6.76
CA TYR A 103 -11.81 -5.90 5.31
C TYR A 103 -12.83 -6.97 4.93
N ALA A 104 -13.81 -6.65 4.10
CA ALA A 104 -14.73 -7.66 3.58
C ALA A 104 -13.99 -8.79 2.84
N ALA A 105 -12.90 -8.46 2.14
CA ALA A 105 -12.07 -9.44 1.43
C ALA A 105 -11.41 -10.49 2.35
N ALA A 106 -11.30 -10.22 3.65
CA ALA A 106 -10.77 -11.16 4.64
C ALA A 106 -11.80 -12.24 5.06
N HIS A 107 -13.07 -12.10 4.63
CA HIS A 107 -14.16 -12.97 5.04
C HIS A 107 -14.75 -13.75 3.86
N PRO A 108 -15.38 -14.91 4.11
CA PRO A 108 -15.99 -15.72 3.07
C PRO A 108 -16.97 -14.94 2.20
N GLY A 109 -16.86 -15.12 0.89
CA GLY A 109 -17.70 -14.44 -0.10
C GLY A 109 -17.46 -12.92 -0.22
N GLY A 110 -16.39 -12.38 0.39
CA GLY A 110 -16.09 -10.95 0.33
C GLY A 110 -17.16 -10.08 1.01
N ARG A 111 -17.79 -10.57 2.06
CA ARG A 111 -18.87 -9.90 2.78
C ARG A 111 -18.42 -9.47 4.16
N CYS A 112 -19.06 -8.43 4.68
CA CYS A 112 -18.85 -8.05 6.07
C CYS A 112 -19.39 -9.12 7.03
N PRO A 113 -18.71 -9.34 8.18
CA PRO A 113 -19.20 -10.24 9.23
C PRO A 113 -20.58 -9.83 9.75
N SER A 114 -21.26 -10.79 10.38
CA SER A 114 -22.54 -10.51 11.06
C SER A 114 -22.38 -9.37 12.08
N GLY A 115 -23.31 -8.44 12.09
CA GLY A 115 -23.27 -7.26 12.96
C GLY A 115 -22.45 -6.08 12.42
N MET A 116 -21.69 -6.29 11.36
CA MET A 116 -20.98 -5.20 10.67
C MET A 116 -21.73 -4.72 9.43
N LYS A 117 -21.49 -3.48 9.05
CA LYS A 117 -22.03 -2.82 7.87
C LYS A 117 -20.94 -2.47 6.88
N ARG A 118 -21.28 -2.57 5.60
CA ARG A 118 -20.40 -2.12 4.52
C ARG A 118 -20.36 -0.60 4.46
N MET A 119 -19.18 -0.03 4.41
CA MET A 119 -18.95 1.38 4.14
C MET A 119 -18.09 1.53 2.87
N PRO A 120 -17.97 2.73 2.27
CA PRO A 120 -17.03 2.94 1.17
C PRO A 120 -15.62 2.54 1.56
N SER A 121 -14.82 2.10 0.61
CA SER A 121 -13.40 1.83 0.84
C SER A 121 -12.58 3.07 0.51
N LEU A 122 -11.81 3.57 1.47
CA LEU A 122 -10.82 4.61 1.21
C LEU A 122 -9.57 3.95 0.60
N ARG A 123 -9.03 4.56 -0.46
CA ARG A 123 -7.80 4.13 -1.10
C ARG A 123 -6.84 5.29 -1.30
N PHE A 124 -5.61 5.12 -0.86
CA PHE A 124 -4.50 6.01 -1.23
C PHE A 124 -3.70 5.40 -2.37
N SER A 125 -3.29 6.25 -3.29
CA SER A 125 -2.40 5.91 -4.41
C SER A 125 -1.22 6.86 -4.39
N VAL A 126 -0.04 6.32 -4.17
CA VAL A 126 1.20 7.08 -4.07
C VAL A 126 2.15 6.63 -5.16
N ARG A 127 2.72 7.56 -5.92
CA ARG A 127 3.69 7.27 -6.97
C ARG A 127 5.04 7.85 -6.63
N TYR A 128 6.09 7.09 -6.94
CA TYR A 128 7.48 7.47 -6.75
C TYR A 128 8.21 7.43 -8.08
N ASP A 129 8.95 8.49 -8.40
CA ASP A 129 9.84 8.55 -9.56
C ASP A 129 11.18 7.87 -9.21
N THR A 130 11.16 6.54 -9.27
CA THR A 130 12.32 5.74 -8.93
C THR A 130 13.45 5.86 -9.96
N ARG A 131 13.15 6.22 -11.20
CA ARG A 131 14.18 6.43 -12.24
C ARG A 131 15.02 7.68 -11.98
N ARG A 132 14.41 8.71 -11.42
CA ARG A 132 15.13 9.91 -10.99
C ARG A 132 16.07 9.61 -9.82
N ALA A 133 15.60 8.77 -8.88
CA ALA A 133 16.38 8.40 -7.71
C ALA A 133 17.46 7.36 -8.01
N ILE A 134 17.21 6.45 -8.97
CA ILE A 134 18.14 5.40 -9.42
C ILE A 134 18.20 5.42 -10.95
N PRO A 135 18.96 6.35 -11.55
CA PRO A 135 19.04 6.47 -13.02
C PRO A 135 19.55 5.21 -13.72
N GLN A 136 20.45 4.46 -13.08
CA GLN A 136 20.97 3.18 -13.58
C GLN A 136 19.96 2.05 -13.50
N GLY A 137 18.86 2.24 -12.79
CA GLY A 137 17.85 1.22 -12.56
C GLY A 137 18.31 0.09 -11.64
N TRP A 138 17.46 -0.95 -11.51
CA TRP A 138 17.78 -2.17 -10.74
C TRP A 138 17.17 -3.40 -11.39
N LYS A 139 17.70 -4.57 -11.03
CA LYS A 139 17.18 -5.87 -11.37
C LYS A 139 17.47 -6.83 -10.22
N GLY A 140 16.50 -7.65 -9.84
CA GLY A 140 16.61 -8.60 -8.74
C GLY A 140 16.13 -8.01 -7.41
N THR A 141 16.99 -7.94 -6.40
CA THR A 141 16.64 -7.40 -5.07
C THR A 141 16.37 -5.91 -5.17
N PRO A 142 15.17 -5.45 -4.77
CA PRO A 142 14.86 -4.02 -4.78
C PRO A 142 15.76 -3.26 -3.80
N PRO A 143 16.37 -2.13 -4.21
CA PRO A 143 17.26 -1.35 -3.35
C PRO A 143 16.49 -0.38 -2.43
N PHE A 144 15.27 -0.73 -2.05
CA PHE A 144 14.39 0.10 -1.24
C PHE A 144 14.18 -0.50 0.13
N LYS A 145 14.09 0.37 1.14
CA LYS A 145 13.57 0.03 2.47
C LYS A 145 12.43 0.98 2.81
N LEU A 146 11.44 0.47 3.53
CA LEU A 146 10.43 1.33 4.14
C LEU A 146 11.08 2.03 5.34
N ALA A 147 10.91 3.34 5.44
CA ALA A 147 11.32 4.03 6.64
C ALA A 147 10.41 3.62 7.81
N CYS A 148 11.01 3.21 8.91
CA CYS A 148 10.27 2.90 10.12
C CYS A 148 9.73 4.21 10.73
N GLY A 149 8.40 4.39 10.72
CA GLY A 149 7.72 5.41 11.50
C GLY A 149 7.16 6.61 10.77
N GLU A 150 7.68 7.02 9.63
CA GLU A 150 7.08 8.06 8.79
C GLU A 150 7.48 7.82 7.34
N VAL A 151 6.51 7.93 6.43
CA VAL A 151 6.67 7.53 5.03
C VAL A 151 7.74 8.37 4.30
N PRO A 152 8.99 7.95 4.26
CA PRO A 152 9.66 7.92 2.97
C PRO A 152 10.32 6.58 2.67
N ILE A 153 10.32 6.21 1.39
CA ILE A 153 11.17 5.15 0.88
C ILE A 153 12.60 5.67 0.89
N ALA A 154 13.49 4.94 1.56
CA ALA A 154 14.92 5.31 1.62
C ALA A 154 15.75 4.46 0.65
N LEU A 155 16.71 5.06 0.00
CA LEU A 155 17.72 4.41 -0.86
C LEU A 155 19.08 4.40 -0.17
N PRO A 156 19.89 3.34 -0.34
CA PRO A 156 21.30 3.42 0.04
C PRO A 156 22.01 4.53 -0.76
N LYS A 157 22.80 5.35 -0.10
CA LYS A 157 23.66 6.31 -0.79
C LYS A 157 24.72 5.55 -1.59
N PRO A 158 25.06 5.99 -2.81
CA PRO A 158 26.18 5.43 -3.51
C PRO A 158 27.45 5.63 -2.67
N LEU A 159 28.26 4.57 -2.58
CA LEU A 159 29.59 4.67 -1.99
C LEU A 159 30.40 5.67 -2.81
N SER A 160 30.82 6.74 -2.16
CA SER A 160 31.71 7.74 -2.73
C SER A 160 33.13 7.19 -2.87
#